data_552f981417a1d0429227ef8116d2f29d
#
_entry.id   552f981417a1d0429227ef8116d2f29d
#
_cell.length_a   1.000
_cell.length_b   1.000
_cell.length_c   1.000
_cell.angle_alpha   90.00
_cell.angle_beta   90.00
_cell.angle_gamma   90.00
#
_symmetry.space_group_name_H-M   'P 1'
#
loop_
_entity.id
_entity.type
_entity.pdbx_description
1 polymer ?
#
loop_
_entity_poly.entity_id
_entity_poly.type
_entity_poly.pdbx_seq_one_letter_code
_entity_poly.pdbx_strand_id
1 'polypeptide(L)'
;MQLKLKLKYTLFFGLLLSSLLAVAQNDKQAELERQRRALMSQIEELSKLRQSNKKKEINVLSQVEDLASKIKTRENLIRVTNSQANLLTQKINQNINKISELRAELSKLKEDYAAMVQKSYKSKSSQSRIMFLLSSESFLQAYKRVQYMKQYSNYRKKQGDQIKERTTLLQETNTKLIDQKEEKQQLIAQNKREQERLEDEKKQQDALIATIREKESSYAAQINKKQAEANRIDREIDRLIREAIAASKKESGATTTSETEIKKGAMPTFALTSAAKALANDFASNKGRMDWPVERGRVYKKFGTSKHPTLPNITTYNSGVEIETAPGSVARAAFKGTVQQVQLIRGGGYTILIRHGNYLTVYQNLKNLKVKVNDQVSTKQALGEIAENSFNGKTILKFLVYKDSERLNPEDWIYNM
;
A
#
# COMPACT_ATOMS: atom_id res chain seq x y z
N MET A 1 17.36 -48.99 -13.83
CA MET A 1 16.07 -48.53 -13.25
C MET A 1 16.21 -47.24 -12.41
N GLN A 2 17.31 -47.01 -11.71
CA GLN A 2 17.53 -45.82 -10.88
C GLN A 2 17.73 -44.49 -11.63
N LEU A 3 18.26 -44.51 -12.87
CA LEU A 3 18.48 -43.27 -13.64
C LEU A 3 17.19 -42.63 -14.16
N LYS A 4 16.19 -43.46 -14.52
CA LYS A 4 14.85 -42.96 -14.95
C LYS A 4 14.02 -42.34 -13.80
N LEU A 5 14.30 -42.79 -12.58
CA LEU A 5 13.62 -42.26 -11.38
C LEU A 5 14.16 -40.86 -11.01
N LYS A 6 15.48 -40.67 -11.05
CA LYS A 6 16.12 -39.36 -10.80
C LYS A 6 15.71 -38.32 -11.83
N LEU A 7 15.58 -38.66 -13.10
CA LEU A 7 15.14 -37.75 -14.17
C LEU A 7 13.66 -37.30 -14.01
N LYS A 8 12.79 -38.17 -13.46
CA LYS A 8 11.40 -37.81 -13.15
C LYS A 8 11.30 -36.82 -11.97
N TYR A 9 12.12 -37.00 -10.94
CA TYR A 9 12.12 -36.08 -9.78
C TYR A 9 12.71 -34.71 -10.12
N THR A 10 13.76 -34.65 -10.97
CA THR A 10 14.32 -33.35 -11.43
C THR A 10 13.35 -32.60 -12.33
N LEU A 11 12.63 -33.29 -13.22
CA LEU A 11 11.56 -32.68 -14.05
C LEU A 11 10.37 -32.22 -13.20
N PHE A 12 9.96 -33.00 -12.20
CA PHE A 12 8.87 -32.64 -11.31
C PHE A 12 9.23 -31.47 -10.39
N PHE A 13 10.48 -31.40 -9.90
CA PHE A 13 10.98 -30.30 -9.08
C PHE A 13 11.13 -29.00 -9.90
N GLY A 14 11.58 -29.11 -11.16
CA GLY A 14 11.62 -27.98 -12.09
C GLY A 14 10.24 -27.41 -12.42
N LEU A 15 9.21 -28.26 -12.57
CA LEU A 15 7.84 -27.83 -12.82
C LEU A 15 7.21 -27.15 -11.59
N LEU A 16 7.52 -27.63 -10.39
CA LEU A 16 7.06 -27.05 -9.13
C LEU A 16 7.72 -25.69 -8.87
N LEU A 17 8.99 -25.54 -9.19
CA LEU A 17 9.71 -24.28 -9.05
C LEU A 17 9.22 -23.21 -10.03
N SER A 18 8.86 -23.59 -11.27
CA SER A 18 8.33 -22.69 -12.27
C SER A 18 6.92 -22.20 -11.93
N SER A 19 6.08 -23.02 -11.30
CA SER A 19 4.74 -22.62 -10.85
C SER A 19 4.79 -21.63 -9.68
N LEU A 20 5.73 -21.80 -8.75
CA LEU A 20 5.98 -20.86 -7.65
C LEU A 20 6.45 -19.48 -8.13
N LEU A 21 7.31 -19.44 -9.15
CA LEU A 21 7.78 -18.19 -9.76
C LEU A 21 6.66 -17.45 -10.50
N ALA A 22 5.75 -18.17 -11.16
CA ALA A 22 4.61 -17.57 -11.87
C ALA A 22 3.58 -16.95 -10.89
N VAL A 23 3.33 -17.59 -9.76
CA VAL A 23 2.45 -17.06 -8.69
C VAL A 23 3.08 -15.80 -8.09
N ALA A 24 4.37 -15.81 -7.74
CA ALA A 24 5.07 -14.67 -7.18
C ALA A 24 5.11 -13.46 -8.14
N GLN A 25 5.18 -13.67 -9.45
CA GLN A 25 5.12 -12.59 -10.45
C GLN A 25 3.72 -11.98 -10.58
N ASN A 26 2.66 -12.79 -10.47
CA ASN A 26 1.29 -12.29 -10.49
C ASN A 26 0.97 -11.47 -9.23
N ASP A 27 1.43 -11.91 -8.05
CA ASP A 27 1.26 -11.17 -6.81
C ASP A 27 2.00 -9.82 -6.85
N LYS A 28 3.21 -9.79 -7.42
CA LYS A 28 3.97 -8.55 -7.59
C LYS A 28 3.30 -7.57 -8.56
N GLN A 29 2.70 -8.06 -9.63
CA GLN A 29 1.95 -7.20 -10.56
C GLN A 29 0.71 -6.61 -9.87
N ALA A 30 -0.07 -7.43 -9.18
CA ALA A 30 -1.24 -6.98 -8.45
C ALA A 30 -0.90 -5.94 -7.38
N GLU A 31 0.23 -6.12 -6.69
CA GLU A 31 0.72 -5.15 -5.70
C GLU A 31 1.11 -3.82 -6.36
N LEU A 32 1.85 -3.83 -7.46
CA LEU A 32 2.20 -2.61 -8.20
C LEU A 32 0.96 -1.87 -8.75
N GLU A 33 -0.06 -2.60 -9.18
CA GLU A 33 -1.33 -2.02 -9.61
C GLU A 33 -2.10 -1.35 -8.46
N ARG A 34 -2.10 -1.98 -7.28
CA ARG A 34 -2.70 -1.40 -6.07
C ARG A 34 -1.96 -0.12 -5.67
N GLN A 35 -0.63 -0.15 -5.65
CA GLN A 35 0.19 1.02 -5.34
C GLN A 35 -0.04 2.15 -6.34
N ARG A 36 -0.10 1.85 -7.64
CA ARG A 36 -0.38 2.83 -8.68
C ARG A 36 -1.75 3.47 -8.50
N ARG A 37 -2.81 2.67 -8.27
CA ARG A 37 -4.17 3.18 -8.01
C ARG A 37 -4.22 4.06 -6.77
N ALA A 38 -3.56 3.67 -5.69
CA ALA A 38 -3.47 4.47 -4.47
C ALA A 38 -2.78 5.82 -4.72
N LEU A 39 -1.65 5.84 -5.44
CA LEU A 39 -0.93 7.07 -5.79
C LEU A 39 -1.75 7.99 -6.72
N MET A 40 -2.49 7.44 -7.68
CA MET A 40 -3.40 8.23 -8.53
C MET A 40 -4.52 8.87 -7.71
N SER A 41 -5.14 8.11 -6.80
CA SER A 41 -6.16 8.64 -5.88
C SER A 41 -5.59 9.74 -4.98
N GLN A 42 -4.36 9.58 -4.47
CA GLN A 42 -3.69 10.63 -3.69
C GLN A 42 -3.44 11.91 -4.50
N ILE A 43 -3.02 11.80 -5.76
CA ILE A 43 -2.82 12.96 -6.65
C ILE A 43 -4.15 13.68 -6.88
N GLU A 44 -5.24 12.94 -7.10
CA GLU A 44 -6.57 13.51 -7.28
C GLU A 44 -7.05 14.23 -6.02
N GLU A 45 -6.89 13.62 -4.85
CA GLU A 45 -7.23 14.21 -3.56
C GLU A 45 -6.42 15.48 -3.30
N LEU A 46 -5.09 15.45 -3.53
CA LEU A 46 -4.22 16.62 -3.45
C LEU A 46 -4.68 17.75 -4.38
N SER A 47 -5.13 17.40 -5.56
CA SER A 47 -5.61 18.37 -6.54
C SER A 47 -6.93 19.01 -6.11
N LYS A 48 -7.86 18.23 -5.54
CA LYS A 48 -9.14 18.73 -4.98
C LYS A 48 -8.90 19.62 -3.76
N LEU A 49 -8.03 19.22 -2.84
CA LEU A 49 -7.65 20.01 -1.67
C LEU A 49 -7.01 21.34 -2.09
N ARG A 50 -6.10 21.32 -3.08
CA ARG A 50 -5.52 22.55 -3.64
C ARG A 50 -6.58 23.46 -4.26
N GLN A 51 -7.56 22.93 -4.98
CA GLN A 51 -8.59 23.72 -5.62
C GLN A 51 -9.54 24.36 -4.60
N SER A 52 -9.91 23.65 -3.52
CA SER A 52 -10.71 24.21 -2.44
C SER A 52 -9.95 25.31 -1.69
N ASN A 53 -8.65 25.14 -1.53
CA ASN A 53 -7.76 26.09 -0.87
C ASN A 53 -7.43 27.33 -1.73
N LYS A 54 -7.47 27.24 -3.06
CA LYS A 54 -7.17 28.34 -3.99
C LYS A 54 -8.17 29.50 -3.92
N LYS A 55 -9.38 29.25 -3.38
CA LYS A 55 -10.41 30.29 -3.17
C LYS A 55 -10.18 31.16 -1.94
N LYS A 56 -9.19 30.85 -1.10
CA LYS A 56 -8.80 31.59 0.09
C LYS A 56 -7.40 32.12 -0.11
N GLU A 57 -7.08 33.32 0.33
CA GLU A 57 -5.71 33.89 0.27
C GLU A 57 -4.72 33.01 1.03
N ILE A 58 -4.17 32.03 0.32
CA ILE A 58 -3.25 31.03 0.88
C ILE A 58 -1.83 31.58 0.81
N ASN A 59 -1.15 31.52 1.96
CA ASN A 59 0.25 31.85 2.07
C ASN A 59 1.09 31.04 1.05
N VAL A 60 1.98 31.71 0.32
CA VAL A 60 2.85 31.12 -0.72
C VAL A 60 3.64 29.90 -0.17
N LEU A 61 4.03 29.92 1.09
CA LEU A 61 4.68 28.78 1.75
C LEU A 61 3.81 27.50 1.71
N SER A 62 2.51 27.64 2.00
CA SER A 62 1.58 26.50 1.95
C SER A 62 1.41 25.97 0.53
N GLN A 63 1.42 26.86 -0.48
CA GLN A 63 1.35 26.44 -1.89
C GLN A 63 2.57 25.64 -2.31
N VAL A 64 3.76 26.02 -1.86
CA VAL A 64 5.01 25.28 -2.15
C VAL A 64 5.01 23.91 -1.44
N GLU A 65 4.55 23.83 -0.20
CA GLU A 65 4.43 22.56 0.54
C GLU A 65 3.48 21.59 -0.17
N ASP A 66 2.32 22.09 -0.63
CA ASP A 66 1.33 21.28 -1.38
C ASP A 66 1.92 20.78 -2.70
N LEU A 67 2.62 21.66 -3.39
CA LEU A 67 3.23 21.33 -4.67
C LEU A 67 4.38 20.33 -4.49
N ALA A 68 5.21 20.48 -3.46
CA ALA A 68 6.26 19.54 -3.11
C ALA A 68 5.70 18.13 -2.79
N SER A 69 4.60 18.07 -2.03
CA SER A 69 3.92 16.80 -1.74
C SER A 69 3.38 16.13 -3.01
N LYS A 70 2.77 16.92 -3.90
CA LYS A 70 2.24 16.45 -5.19
C LYS A 70 3.33 15.95 -6.12
N ILE A 71 4.44 16.68 -6.24
CA ILE A 71 5.64 16.31 -7.00
C ILE A 71 6.16 14.96 -6.51
N LYS A 72 6.38 14.81 -5.20
CA LYS A 72 6.87 13.56 -4.60
C LYS A 72 5.95 12.37 -4.90
N THR A 73 4.64 12.57 -4.79
CA THR A 73 3.66 11.52 -5.08
C THR A 73 3.70 11.13 -6.56
N ARG A 74 3.84 12.11 -7.47
CA ARG A 74 3.96 11.88 -8.91
C ARG A 74 5.26 11.18 -9.29
N GLU A 75 6.39 11.53 -8.67
CA GLU A 75 7.67 10.82 -8.85
C GLU A 75 7.54 9.35 -8.43
N ASN A 76 6.84 9.08 -7.34
CA ASN A 76 6.55 7.71 -6.92
C ASN A 76 5.64 6.98 -7.92
N LEU A 77 4.61 7.63 -8.44
CA LEU A 77 3.74 7.07 -9.48
C LEU A 77 4.53 6.68 -10.73
N ILE A 78 5.39 7.57 -11.24
CA ILE A 78 6.26 7.32 -12.39
C ILE A 78 7.15 6.11 -12.13
N ARG A 79 7.76 6.00 -10.95
CA ARG A 79 8.62 4.88 -10.58
C ARG A 79 7.86 3.55 -10.53
N VAL A 80 6.67 3.53 -9.94
CA VAL A 80 5.81 2.32 -9.86
C VAL A 80 5.35 1.92 -11.26
N THR A 81 4.94 2.87 -12.09
CA THR A 81 4.53 2.62 -13.49
C THR A 81 5.67 2.05 -14.33
N ASN A 82 6.91 2.56 -14.16
CA ASN A 82 8.10 2.00 -14.81
C ASN A 82 8.37 0.56 -14.36
N SER A 83 8.23 0.27 -13.06
CA SER A 83 8.41 -1.09 -12.53
C SER A 83 7.36 -2.05 -13.10
N GLN A 84 6.12 -1.60 -13.26
CA GLN A 84 5.03 -2.37 -13.88
C GLN A 84 5.33 -2.65 -15.38
N ALA A 85 5.76 -1.64 -16.12
CA ALA A 85 6.14 -1.78 -17.54
C ALA A 85 7.32 -2.74 -17.75
N ASN A 86 8.31 -2.72 -16.84
CA ASN A 86 9.44 -3.66 -16.87
C ASN A 86 9.01 -5.09 -16.61
N LEU A 87 8.13 -5.32 -15.62
CA LEU A 87 7.59 -6.65 -15.33
C LEU A 87 6.78 -7.19 -16.52
N LEU A 88 5.99 -6.32 -17.15
CA LEU A 88 5.22 -6.66 -18.34
C LEU A 88 6.14 -7.00 -19.53
N THR A 89 7.26 -6.30 -19.68
CA THR A 89 8.29 -6.63 -20.68
C THR A 89 8.85 -8.03 -20.48
N GLN A 90 9.12 -8.42 -19.23
CA GLN A 90 9.59 -9.79 -18.92
C GLN A 90 8.53 -10.84 -19.31
N LYS A 91 7.25 -10.61 -18.99
CA LYS A 91 6.15 -11.51 -19.36
C LYS A 91 5.98 -11.62 -20.89
N ILE A 92 6.09 -10.51 -21.61
CA ILE A 92 6.06 -10.46 -23.07
C ILE A 92 7.17 -11.35 -23.65
N ASN A 93 8.41 -11.22 -23.17
CA ASN A 93 9.54 -12.02 -23.63
C ASN A 93 9.35 -13.52 -23.34
N GLN A 94 8.84 -13.85 -22.15
CA GLN A 94 8.49 -15.25 -21.81
C GLN A 94 7.44 -15.82 -22.76
N ASN A 95 6.40 -15.06 -23.10
CA ASN A 95 5.36 -15.49 -24.03
C ASN A 95 5.89 -15.62 -25.46
N ILE A 96 6.79 -14.74 -25.92
CA ILE A 96 7.45 -14.85 -27.22
C ILE A 96 8.23 -16.16 -27.30
N ASN A 97 9.03 -16.48 -26.30
CA ASN A 97 9.79 -17.74 -26.25
C ASN A 97 8.84 -18.95 -26.24
N LYS A 98 7.78 -18.91 -25.43
CA LYS A 98 6.77 -19.96 -25.35
C LYS A 98 6.08 -20.20 -26.71
N ILE A 99 5.75 -19.13 -27.42
CA ILE A 99 5.17 -19.20 -28.79
C ILE A 99 6.15 -19.87 -29.75
N SER A 100 7.43 -19.53 -29.67
CA SER A 100 8.47 -20.15 -30.51
C SER A 100 8.60 -21.65 -30.26
N GLU A 101 8.64 -22.06 -28.99
CA GLU A 101 8.65 -23.47 -28.59
C GLU A 101 7.41 -24.22 -29.08
N LEU A 102 6.21 -23.67 -28.84
CA LEU A 102 4.95 -24.27 -29.27
C LEU A 102 4.85 -24.42 -30.78
N ARG A 103 5.38 -23.46 -31.56
CA ARG A 103 5.43 -23.54 -33.02
C ARG A 103 6.35 -24.67 -33.49
N ALA A 104 7.52 -24.82 -32.88
CA ALA A 104 8.45 -25.89 -33.21
C ALA A 104 7.87 -27.27 -32.86
N GLU A 105 7.31 -27.43 -31.65
CA GLU A 105 6.60 -28.67 -31.25
C GLU A 105 5.47 -29.02 -32.20
N LEU A 106 4.64 -28.02 -32.55
CA LEU A 106 3.48 -28.21 -33.43
C LEU A 106 3.91 -28.59 -34.84
N SER A 107 5.00 -28.01 -35.39
CA SER A 107 5.55 -28.37 -36.68
C SER A 107 5.92 -29.85 -36.69
N LYS A 108 6.71 -30.30 -35.71
CA LYS A 108 7.13 -31.68 -35.56
C LYS A 108 5.94 -32.65 -35.42
N LEU A 109 4.99 -32.33 -34.55
CA LEU A 109 3.77 -33.15 -34.37
C LEU A 109 2.98 -33.30 -35.65
N LYS A 110 2.86 -32.21 -36.44
CA LYS A 110 2.15 -32.24 -37.74
C LYS A 110 2.89 -33.06 -38.79
N GLU A 111 4.21 -32.96 -38.85
CA GLU A 111 5.06 -33.79 -39.77
C GLU A 111 4.95 -35.25 -39.40
N ASP A 112 5.07 -35.65 -38.16
CA ASP A 112 4.95 -37.04 -37.69
C ASP A 112 3.52 -37.57 -37.98
N TYR A 113 2.50 -36.75 -37.72
CA TYR A 113 1.12 -37.12 -38.02
C TYR A 113 0.87 -37.30 -39.54
N ALA A 114 1.40 -36.38 -40.35
CA ALA A 114 1.25 -36.42 -41.79
C ALA A 114 1.91 -37.70 -42.38
N ALA A 115 3.15 -38.03 -41.94
CA ALA A 115 3.85 -39.23 -42.33
C ALA A 115 3.07 -40.49 -41.94
N MET A 116 2.48 -40.52 -40.78
CA MET A 116 1.65 -41.62 -40.29
C MET A 116 0.34 -41.75 -41.10
N VAL A 117 -0.34 -40.64 -41.41
CA VAL A 117 -1.56 -40.64 -42.26
C VAL A 117 -1.23 -41.12 -43.65
N GLN A 118 -0.09 -40.70 -44.26
CA GLN A 118 0.34 -41.12 -45.58
C GLN A 118 0.60 -42.64 -45.64
N LYS A 119 1.32 -43.20 -44.62
CA LYS A 119 1.52 -44.65 -44.50
C LYS A 119 0.21 -45.41 -44.37
N SER A 120 -0.74 -44.88 -43.59
CA SER A 120 -2.06 -45.47 -43.39
C SER A 120 -2.95 -45.40 -44.64
N TYR A 121 -2.78 -44.37 -45.46
CA TYR A 121 -3.54 -44.24 -46.72
C TYR A 121 -3.13 -45.31 -47.73
N LYS A 122 -1.86 -45.63 -47.83
CA LYS A 122 -1.35 -46.71 -48.70
C LYS A 122 -1.91 -48.11 -48.34
N SER A 123 -2.37 -48.31 -47.08
CA SER A 123 -2.96 -49.56 -46.57
C SER A 123 -4.48 -49.53 -46.39
N LYS A 124 -5.18 -48.65 -47.12
CA LYS A 124 -6.55 -48.22 -46.76
C LYS A 124 -7.67 -49.19 -47.22
N SER A 125 -7.38 -50.19 -48.03
CA SER A 125 -8.43 -51.13 -48.44
C SER A 125 -8.86 -52.00 -47.26
N SER A 126 -10.17 -52.08 -47.01
CA SER A 126 -10.73 -53.01 -46.00
C SER A 126 -10.31 -54.45 -46.28
N GLN A 127 -10.16 -54.79 -47.56
CA GLN A 127 -9.57 -56.06 -48.00
C GLN A 127 -8.16 -56.25 -47.50
N SER A 128 -7.30 -55.23 -47.56
CA SER A 128 -5.92 -55.31 -47.08
C SER A 128 -5.84 -55.54 -45.57
N ARG A 129 -6.73 -55.00 -44.79
CA ARG A 129 -6.80 -55.20 -43.32
C ARG A 129 -7.29 -56.60 -42.97
N ILE A 130 -8.28 -57.08 -43.69
CA ILE A 130 -8.82 -58.42 -43.53
C ILE A 130 -7.78 -59.45 -43.99
N MET A 131 -7.12 -59.24 -45.14
CA MET A 131 -6.04 -60.06 -45.62
C MET A 131 -4.84 -60.10 -44.61
N PHE A 132 -4.51 -58.96 -44.01
CA PHE A 132 -3.46 -58.89 -43.00
C PHE A 132 -3.80 -59.72 -41.74
N LEU A 133 -5.07 -59.84 -41.39
CA LEU A 133 -5.51 -60.67 -40.25
C LEU A 133 -5.56 -62.15 -40.66
N LEU A 134 -6.13 -62.44 -41.83
CA LEU A 134 -6.33 -63.81 -42.33
C LEU A 134 -5.02 -64.50 -42.76
N SER A 135 -3.97 -63.72 -43.09
CA SER A 135 -2.63 -64.25 -43.40
C SER A 135 -1.81 -64.63 -42.15
N SER A 136 -2.45 -64.78 -40.99
CA SER A 136 -1.82 -65.19 -39.75
C SER A 136 -1.68 -66.71 -39.70
N GLU A 137 -0.53 -67.18 -39.30
CA GLU A 137 -0.22 -68.63 -39.18
C GLU A 137 -0.84 -69.27 -37.93
N SER A 138 -1.25 -68.45 -36.95
CA SER A 138 -1.88 -68.91 -35.72
C SER A 138 -2.88 -67.88 -35.17
N PHE A 139 -3.85 -68.36 -34.38
CA PHE A 139 -4.79 -67.51 -33.68
C PHE A 139 -4.10 -66.45 -32.76
N LEU A 140 -3.01 -66.83 -32.08
CA LEU A 140 -2.25 -65.91 -31.25
C LEU A 140 -1.64 -64.77 -32.09
N GLN A 141 -1.14 -65.07 -33.29
CA GLN A 141 -0.61 -64.07 -34.21
C GLN A 141 -1.71 -63.12 -34.72
N ALA A 142 -2.88 -63.64 -35.06
CA ALA A 142 -4.03 -62.83 -35.41
C ALA A 142 -4.45 -61.88 -34.31
N TYR A 143 -4.53 -62.39 -33.06
CA TYR A 143 -4.86 -61.55 -31.89
C TYR A 143 -3.83 -60.43 -31.67
N LYS A 144 -2.53 -60.73 -31.77
CA LYS A 144 -1.46 -59.71 -31.66
C LYS A 144 -1.64 -58.66 -32.77
N ARG A 145 -1.95 -59.00 -34.00
CA ARG A 145 -2.18 -58.07 -35.11
C ARG A 145 -3.37 -57.14 -34.83
N VAL A 146 -4.46 -57.64 -34.27
CA VAL A 146 -5.66 -56.83 -33.86
C VAL A 146 -5.21 -55.84 -32.77
N GLN A 147 -4.44 -56.26 -31.77
CA GLN A 147 -3.96 -55.39 -30.73
C GLN A 147 -3.05 -54.27 -31.29
N TYR A 148 -2.17 -54.58 -32.23
CA TYR A 148 -1.35 -53.58 -32.93
C TYR A 148 -2.20 -52.55 -33.67
N MET A 149 -3.21 -52.99 -34.40
CA MET A 149 -4.13 -52.09 -35.10
C MET A 149 -4.89 -51.16 -34.13
N LYS A 150 -5.33 -51.69 -33.00
CA LYS A 150 -6.01 -50.90 -31.94
C LYS A 150 -5.05 -49.90 -31.31
N GLN A 151 -3.83 -50.30 -30.95
CA GLN A 151 -2.78 -49.42 -30.43
C GLN A 151 -2.45 -48.32 -31.45
N TYR A 152 -2.27 -48.65 -32.72
CA TYR A 152 -2.00 -47.66 -33.76
C TYR A 152 -3.12 -46.64 -33.92
N SER A 153 -4.38 -47.10 -33.91
CA SER A 153 -5.56 -46.22 -33.97
C SER A 153 -5.62 -45.28 -32.79
N ASN A 154 -5.38 -45.81 -31.58
CA ASN A 154 -5.38 -45.00 -30.35
C ASN A 154 -4.22 -43.99 -30.37
N TYR A 155 -3.05 -44.38 -30.87
CA TYR A 155 -1.89 -43.49 -31.00
C TYR A 155 -2.21 -42.31 -31.96
N ARG A 156 -2.83 -42.60 -33.11
CA ARG A 156 -3.26 -41.57 -34.05
C ARG A 156 -4.26 -40.59 -33.45
N LYS A 157 -5.27 -41.10 -32.73
CA LYS A 157 -6.22 -40.26 -32.02
C LYS A 157 -5.50 -39.34 -31.01
N LYS A 158 -4.60 -39.91 -30.20
CA LYS A 158 -3.82 -39.16 -29.23
C LYS A 158 -2.96 -38.06 -29.87
N GLN A 159 -2.32 -38.33 -31.00
CA GLN A 159 -1.56 -37.29 -31.71
C GLN A 159 -2.46 -36.19 -32.28
N GLY A 160 -3.62 -36.52 -32.83
CA GLY A 160 -4.61 -35.56 -33.30
C GLY A 160 -5.09 -34.65 -32.15
N ASP A 161 -5.38 -35.24 -30.99
CA ASP A 161 -5.78 -34.50 -29.78
C ASP A 161 -4.64 -33.59 -29.31
N GLN A 162 -3.39 -34.03 -29.30
CA GLN A 162 -2.23 -33.22 -28.98
C GLN A 162 -2.03 -32.02 -29.92
N ILE A 163 -2.18 -32.24 -31.25
CA ILE A 163 -2.12 -31.15 -32.24
C ILE A 163 -3.19 -30.10 -31.94
N LYS A 164 -4.42 -30.54 -31.67
CA LYS A 164 -5.52 -29.63 -31.32
C LYS A 164 -5.22 -28.83 -30.05
N GLU A 165 -4.80 -29.52 -28.99
CA GLU A 165 -4.43 -28.88 -27.70
C GLU A 165 -3.31 -27.84 -27.88
N ARG A 166 -2.22 -28.20 -28.60
CA ARG A 166 -1.10 -27.29 -28.84
C ARG A 166 -1.50 -26.10 -29.71
N THR A 167 -2.40 -26.30 -30.67
CA THR A 167 -2.93 -25.22 -31.52
C THR A 167 -3.75 -24.24 -30.68
N THR A 168 -4.64 -24.72 -29.82
CA THR A 168 -5.43 -23.88 -28.92
C THR A 168 -4.51 -23.09 -27.97
N LEU A 169 -3.54 -23.76 -27.34
CA LEU A 169 -2.59 -23.10 -26.44
C LEU A 169 -1.76 -22.02 -27.15
N LEU A 170 -1.35 -22.27 -28.40
CA LEU A 170 -0.65 -21.29 -29.23
C LEU A 170 -1.53 -20.06 -29.51
N GLN A 171 -2.80 -20.27 -29.84
CA GLN A 171 -3.76 -19.17 -30.07
C GLN A 171 -3.97 -18.32 -28.79
N GLU A 172 -4.23 -18.98 -27.66
CA GLU A 172 -4.40 -18.30 -26.36
C GLU A 172 -3.15 -17.50 -25.96
N THR A 173 -1.95 -18.09 -26.18
CA THR A 173 -0.69 -17.39 -25.85
C THR A 173 -0.46 -16.19 -26.78
N ASN A 174 -0.83 -16.29 -28.07
CA ASN A 174 -0.77 -15.15 -28.98
C ASN A 174 -1.74 -14.02 -28.58
N THR A 175 -2.97 -14.34 -28.21
CA THR A 175 -3.94 -13.34 -27.73
C THR A 175 -3.39 -12.63 -26.48
N LYS A 176 -2.92 -13.39 -25.49
CA LYS A 176 -2.28 -12.81 -24.29
C LYS A 176 -1.09 -11.90 -24.62
N LEU A 177 -0.29 -12.26 -25.63
CA LEU A 177 0.83 -11.44 -26.06
C LEU A 177 0.38 -10.10 -26.65
N ILE A 178 -0.69 -10.10 -27.43
CA ILE A 178 -1.27 -8.88 -28.03
C ILE A 178 -1.78 -7.96 -26.92
N ASP A 179 -2.58 -8.49 -26.00
CA ASP A 179 -3.16 -7.74 -24.88
C ASP A 179 -2.05 -7.12 -24.01
N GLN A 180 -1.00 -7.89 -23.71
CA GLN A 180 0.14 -7.40 -22.92
C GLN A 180 0.94 -6.29 -23.63
N LYS A 181 1.08 -6.38 -24.95
CA LYS A 181 1.74 -5.31 -25.73
C LYS A 181 0.92 -4.02 -25.72
N GLU A 182 -0.39 -4.13 -25.83
CA GLU A 182 -1.29 -2.97 -25.77
C GLU A 182 -1.28 -2.33 -24.38
N GLU A 183 -1.40 -3.13 -23.32
CA GLU A 183 -1.28 -2.66 -21.94
C GLU A 183 0.06 -1.92 -21.72
N LYS A 184 1.17 -2.48 -22.20
CA LYS A 184 2.48 -1.83 -22.09
C LYS A 184 2.51 -0.48 -22.80
N GLN A 185 1.93 -0.38 -24.00
CA GLN A 185 1.87 0.90 -24.72
C GLN A 185 1.05 1.95 -23.96
N GLN A 186 -0.08 1.56 -23.38
CA GLN A 186 -0.90 2.45 -22.55
C GLN A 186 -0.13 2.94 -21.32
N LEU A 187 0.60 2.06 -20.64
CA LEU A 187 1.45 2.43 -19.50
C LEU A 187 2.56 3.42 -19.89
N ILE A 188 3.22 3.21 -21.02
CA ILE A 188 4.26 4.12 -21.54
C ILE A 188 3.67 5.49 -21.86
N ALA A 189 2.53 5.53 -22.56
CA ALA A 189 1.86 6.78 -22.91
C ALA A 189 1.40 7.55 -21.66
N GLN A 190 0.86 6.84 -20.68
CA GLN A 190 0.48 7.42 -19.38
C GLN A 190 1.70 7.99 -18.66
N ASN A 191 2.80 7.24 -18.61
CA ASN A 191 4.02 7.65 -17.94
C ASN A 191 4.62 8.92 -18.55
N LYS A 192 4.60 9.04 -19.88
CA LYS A 192 5.03 10.26 -20.58
C LYS A 192 4.20 11.47 -20.16
N ARG A 193 2.87 11.34 -20.11
CA ARG A 193 2.00 12.43 -19.64
C ARG A 193 2.27 12.82 -18.19
N GLU A 194 2.56 11.85 -17.33
CA GLU A 194 2.89 12.14 -15.93
C GLU A 194 4.27 12.82 -15.79
N GLN A 195 5.23 12.51 -16.67
CA GLN A 195 6.52 13.21 -16.72
C GLN A 195 6.36 14.66 -17.16
N GLU A 196 5.56 14.93 -18.18
CA GLU A 196 5.26 16.30 -18.65
C GLU A 196 4.61 17.13 -17.52
N ARG A 197 3.63 16.55 -16.82
CA ARG A 197 2.98 17.19 -15.66
C ARG A 197 3.95 17.42 -14.49
N LEU A 198 4.87 16.48 -14.25
CA LEU A 198 5.91 16.63 -13.24
C LEU A 198 6.82 17.82 -13.53
N GLU A 199 7.21 17.97 -14.78
CA GLU A 199 8.07 19.09 -15.20
C GLU A 199 7.35 20.44 -15.03
N ASP A 200 6.08 20.53 -15.42
CA ASP A 200 5.28 21.74 -15.21
C ASP A 200 5.09 22.08 -13.72
N GLU A 201 4.86 21.06 -12.89
CA GLU A 201 4.75 21.25 -11.44
C GLU A 201 6.07 21.72 -10.82
N LYS A 202 7.22 21.21 -11.29
CA LYS A 202 8.55 21.67 -10.85
C LYS A 202 8.80 23.12 -11.25
N LYS A 203 8.48 23.51 -12.47
CA LYS A 203 8.58 24.92 -12.93
C LYS A 203 7.71 25.86 -12.09
N GLN A 204 6.48 25.46 -11.77
CA GLN A 204 5.61 26.23 -10.88
C GLN A 204 6.18 26.34 -9.45
N GLN A 205 6.77 25.27 -8.94
CA GLN A 205 7.42 25.28 -7.63
C GLN A 205 8.61 26.25 -7.60
N ASP A 206 9.46 26.20 -8.61
CA ASP A 206 10.63 27.07 -8.71
C ASP A 206 10.25 28.55 -8.76
N ALA A 207 9.20 28.90 -9.51
CA ALA A 207 8.68 30.28 -9.57
C ALA A 207 8.18 30.74 -8.19
N LEU A 208 7.47 29.90 -7.47
CA LEU A 208 7.01 30.22 -6.10
C LEU A 208 8.19 30.33 -5.11
N ILE A 209 9.20 29.48 -5.24
CA ILE A 209 10.42 29.54 -4.42
C ILE A 209 11.18 30.85 -4.68
N ALA A 210 11.27 31.32 -5.93
CA ALA A 210 11.88 32.61 -6.26
C ALA A 210 11.17 33.75 -5.51
N THR A 211 9.83 33.77 -5.52
CA THR A 211 9.03 34.76 -4.77
C THR A 211 9.27 34.70 -3.25
N ILE A 212 9.49 33.49 -2.71
CA ILE A 212 9.80 33.33 -1.28
C ILE A 212 11.19 33.87 -0.95
N ARG A 213 12.19 33.64 -1.81
CA ARG A 213 13.56 34.13 -1.61
C ARG A 213 13.62 35.67 -1.54
N GLU A 214 12.82 36.34 -2.33
CA GLU A 214 12.73 37.83 -2.28
C GLU A 214 12.24 38.33 -0.91
N LYS A 215 11.45 37.52 -0.17
CA LYS A 215 10.86 37.86 1.12
C LYS A 215 11.34 36.94 2.25
N GLU A 216 12.52 36.35 2.12
CA GLU A 216 13.03 35.29 3.01
C GLU A 216 12.96 35.67 4.49
N SER A 217 13.40 36.88 4.85
CA SER A 217 13.41 37.35 6.25
C SER A 217 12.00 37.40 6.86
N SER A 218 11.02 37.84 6.10
CA SER A 218 9.62 37.91 6.53
C SER A 218 9.02 36.51 6.73
N TYR A 219 9.27 35.60 5.80
CA TYR A 219 8.79 34.21 5.91
C TYR A 219 9.47 33.44 7.04
N ALA A 220 10.80 33.63 7.22
CA ALA A 220 11.53 33.06 8.34
C ALA A 220 10.97 33.50 9.70
N ALA A 221 10.67 34.80 9.86
CA ALA A 221 10.03 35.31 11.06
C ALA A 221 8.64 34.71 11.31
N GLN A 222 7.83 34.52 10.27
CA GLN A 222 6.53 33.87 10.36
C GLN A 222 6.63 32.39 10.78
N ILE A 223 7.58 31.64 10.22
CA ILE A 223 7.83 30.23 10.57
C ILE A 223 8.26 30.12 12.02
N ASN A 224 9.22 30.95 12.46
CA ASN A 224 9.70 30.97 13.85
C ASN A 224 8.57 31.31 14.84
N LYS A 225 7.72 32.29 14.50
CA LYS A 225 6.54 32.61 15.32
C LYS A 225 5.58 31.43 15.46
N LYS A 226 5.31 30.71 14.36
CA LYS A 226 4.47 29.50 14.37
C LYS A 226 5.07 28.38 15.17
N GLN A 227 6.39 28.14 15.03
CA GLN A 227 7.08 27.14 15.82
C GLN A 227 7.02 27.47 17.32
N ALA A 228 7.16 28.75 17.69
CA ALA A 228 7.03 29.19 19.07
C ALA A 228 5.59 28.96 19.61
N GLU A 229 4.57 29.20 18.78
CA GLU A 229 3.18 28.93 19.13
C GLU A 229 2.92 27.43 19.28
N ALA A 230 3.40 26.59 18.35
CA ALA A 230 3.32 25.13 18.46
C ALA A 230 3.99 24.62 19.73
N ASN A 231 5.19 25.11 20.04
CA ASN A 231 5.90 24.75 21.27
C ASN A 231 5.15 25.19 22.55
N ARG A 232 4.40 26.32 22.49
CA ARG A 232 3.55 26.74 23.60
C ARG A 232 2.36 25.79 23.79
N ILE A 233 1.71 25.42 22.71
CA ILE A 233 0.60 24.45 22.72
C ILE A 233 1.11 23.10 23.27
N ASP A 234 2.24 22.63 22.82
CA ASP A 234 2.85 21.37 23.28
C ASP A 234 3.16 21.39 24.78
N ARG A 235 3.69 22.51 25.32
CA ARG A 235 3.89 22.66 26.77
C ARG A 235 2.59 22.61 27.57
N GLU A 236 1.52 23.18 27.01
CA GLU A 236 0.21 23.14 27.65
C GLU A 236 -0.33 21.68 27.68
N ILE A 237 -0.16 20.93 26.62
CA ILE A 237 -0.52 19.50 26.59
C ILE A 237 0.28 18.69 27.59
N ASP A 238 1.60 18.90 27.64
CA ASP A 238 2.45 18.22 28.63
C ASP A 238 2.01 18.57 30.08
N ARG A 239 1.53 19.80 30.32
CA ARG A 239 0.92 20.19 31.60
C ARG A 239 -0.37 19.40 31.88
N LEU A 240 -1.28 19.34 30.92
CA LEU A 240 -2.53 18.59 31.03
C LEU A 240 -2.29 17.08 31.26
N ILE A 241 -1.29 16.51 30.63
CA ILE A 241 -0.91 15.11 30.83
C ILE A 241 -0.40 14.89 32.25
N ARG A 242 0.48 15.78 32.77
CA ARG A 242 0.94 15.71 34.16
C ARG A 242 -0.19 15.82 35.17
N GLU A 243 -1.15 16.71 34.92
CA GLU A 243 -2.36 16.83 35.75
C GLU A 243 -3.23 15.58 35.70
N ALA A 244 -3.41 14.98 34.52
CA ALA A 244 -4.14 13.72 34.36
C ALA A 244 -3.47 12.56 35.11
N ILE A 245 -2.13 12.49 35.07
CA ILE A 245 -1.35 11.52 35.83
C ILE A 245 -1.51 11.75 37.34
N ALA A 246 -1.45 12.98 37.81
CA ALA A 246 -1.63 13.32 39.23
C ALA A 246 -3.05 13.00 39.71
N ALA A 247 -4.08 13.28 38.90
CA ALA A 247 -5.48 12.93 39.21
C ALA A 247 -5.64 11.41 39.33
N SER A 248 -5.06 10.62 38.41
CA SER A 248 -5.16 9.15 38.45
C SER A 248 -4.53 8.52 39.69
N LYS A 249 -3.46 9.13 40.24
CA LYS A 249 -2.84 8.69 41.49
C LYS A 249 -3.73 8.97 42.69
N LYS A 250 -4.45 10.10 42.71
CA LYS A 250 -5.42 10.41 43.77
C LYS A 250 -6.61 9.47 43.78
N GLU A 251 -7.15 9.13 42.62
CA GLU A 251 -8.27 8.20 42.48
C GLU A 251 -7.90 6.76 42.90
N SER A 252 -6.65 6.33 42.68
CA SER A 252 -6.20 4.98 43.01
C SER A 252 -5.81 4.78 44.47
N GLY A 253 -5.89 5.80 45.33
CA GLY A 253 -5.45 5.74 46.74
C GLY A 253 -3.97 5.47 46.91
N ALA A 254 -3.18 5.52 45.87
CA ALA A 254 -1.75 5.38 45.90
C ALA A 254 -1.17 6.63 46.54
N THR A 255 -0.62 6.47 47.77
CA THR A 255 0.05 7.52 48.55
C THR A 255 1.04 8.26 47.63
N THR A 256 0.92 9.58 47.61
CA THR A 256 1.83 10.49 46.90
C THR A 256 3.27 10.06 47.12
N THR A 257 3.88 9.45 46.12
CA THR A 257 5.33 9.27 46.09
C THR A 257 5.91 10.69 46.08
N SER A 258 6.63 10.98 47.16
CA SER A 258 7.08 12.29 47.58
C SER A 258 7.69 13.11 46.44
N GLU A 259 7.60 14.43 46.57
CA GLU A 259 8.40 15.43 45.84
C GLU A 259 9.89 15.08 45.73
N THR A 260 10.37 14.14 46.55
CA THR A 260 11.71 13.60 46.54
C THR A 260 12.07 12.73 45.33
N GLU A 261 11.11 12.04 44.71
CA GLU A 261 11.35 11.24 43.48
C GLU A 261 11.38 12.10 42.22
N ILE A 262 10.68 13.21 42.18
CA ILE A 262 10.74 14.20 41.10
C ILE A 262 12.16 14.79 40.98
N LYS A 263 12.89 14.92 42.12
CA LYS A 263 14.27 15.35 42.13
C LYS A 263 15.28 14.32 41.59
N LYS A 264 14.86 13.06 41.37
CA LYS A 264 15.71 11.98 40.79
C LYS A 264 15.50 11.75 39.30
N GLY A 265 14.79 12.64 38.58
CA GLY A 265 14.63 12.53 37.12
C GLY A 265 13.68 11.42 36.65
N ALA A 266 12.91 10.80 37.55
CA ALA A 266 11.91 9.81 37.16
C ALA A 266 10.70 10.50 36.47
N MET A 267 10.34 10.04 35.29
CA MET A 267 9.17 10.55 34.59
C MET A 267 7.87 10.15 35.30
N PRO A 268 6.88 11.07 35.41
CA PRO A 268 5.59 10.77 36.02
C PRO A 268 4.86 9.65 35.24
N THR A 269 4.34 8.65 35.97
CA THR A 269 3.61 7.49 35.41
C THR A 269 2.20 7.41 35.96
N PHE A 270 1.26 6.85 35.18
CA PHE A 270 -0.12 6.60 35.62
C PHE A 270 -0.19 5.49 36.68
N ALA A 271 -1.06 5.66 37.66
CA ALA A 271 -1.49 4.54 38.50
C ALA A 271 -2.42 3.63 37.68
N LEU A 272 -2.11 2.32 37.66
CA LEU A 272 -2.85 1.34 36.85
C LEU A 272 -3.66 0.40 37.75
N THR A 273 -4.98 0.45 37.64
CA THR A 273 -5.86 -0.61 38.11
C THR A 273 -5.72 -1.86 37.22
N SER A 274 -6.22 -3.01 37.64
CA SER A 274 -6.21 -4.23 36.83
C SER A 274 -6.89 -4.03 35.47
N ALA A 275 -8.02 -3.33 35.41
CA ALA A 275 -8.72 -2.99 34.18
C ALA A 275 -7.91 -2.04 33.29
N ALA A 276 -7.27 -1.02 33.87
CA ALA A 276 -6.42 -0.09 33.13
C ALA A 276 -5.17 -0.79 32.56
N LYS A 277 -4.61 -1.77 33.30
CA LYS A 277 -3.49 -2.59 32.81
C LYS A 277 -3.90 -3.48 31.63
N ALA A 278 -5.09 -4.10 31.70
CA ALA A 278 -5.61 -4.89 30.59
C ALA A 278 -5.82 -4.02 29.33
N LEU A 279 -6.39 -2.81 29.50
CA LEU A 279 -6.58 -1.87 28.40
C LEU A 279 -5.25 -1.38 27.81
N ALA A 280 -4.23 -1.13 28.64
CA ALA A 280 -2.89 -0.78 28.19
C ALA A 280 -2.23 -1.89 27.36
N ASN A 281 -2.37 -3.14 27.79
CA ASN A 281 -1.85 -4.30 27.04
C ASN A 281 -2.58 -4.47 25.70
N ASP A 282 -3.91 -4.28 25.67
CA ASP A 282 -4.70 -4.31 24.45
C ASP A 282 -4.28 -3.19 23.49
N PHE A 283 -4.09 -1.98 23.99
CA PHE A 283 -3.55 -0.86 23.20
C PHE A 283 -2.18 -1.21 22.61
N ALA A 284 -1.25 -1.71 23.42
CA ALA A 284 0.10 -2.05 22.99
C ALA A 284 0.14 -3.17 21.93
N SER A 285 -0.74 -4.17 22.06
CA SER A 285 -0.82 -5.29 21.11
C SER A 285 -1.36 -4.88 19.72
N ASN A 286 -2.04 -3.73 19.64
CA ASN A 286 -2.55 -3.15 18.40
C ASN A 286 -1.57 -2.16 17.73
N LYS A 287 -0.31 -2.09 18.16
CA LYS A 287 0.71 -1.26 17.51
C LYS A 287 0.81 -1.58 16.01
N GLY A 288 0.74 -0.55 15.15
CA GLY A 288 0.77 -0.67 13.69
C GLY A 288 -0.52 -1.17 13.04
N ARG A 289 -1.58 -1.38 13.84
CA ARG A 289 -2.88 -1.89 13.35
C ARG A 289 -4.05 -0.98 13.67
N MET A 290 -3.81 0.13 14.37
CA MET A 290 -4.89 1.06 14.77
C MET A 290 -5.47 1.78 13.56
N ASP A 291 -6.74 2.12 13.67
CA ASP A 291 -7.44 2.90 12.64
C ASP A 291 -6.97 4.35 12.61
N TRP A 292 -7.06 4.95 11.43
CA TRP A 292 -6.81 6.38 11.27
C TRP A 292 -7.78 7.21 12.12
N PRO A 293 -7.28 8.29 12.76
CA PRO A 293 -8.12 9.20 13.56
C PRO A 293 -9.06 10.08 12.73
N VAL A 294 -9.11 9.86 11.42
CA VAL A 294 -10.02 10.46 10.45
C VAL A 294 -10.52 9.39 9.48
N GLU A 295 -11.62 9.65 8.78
CA GLU A 295 -12.12 8.69 7.78
C GLU A 295 -11.26 8.71 6.52
N ARG A 296 -10.91 9.92 6.05
CA ARG A 296 -10.06 10.16 4.89
C ARG A 296 -9.09 11.29 5.19
N GLY A 297 -7.85 11.14 4.80
CA GLY A 297 -6.82 12.15 4.99
C GLY A 297 -5.45 11.71 4.54
N ARG A 298 -4.50 12.62 4.60
CA ARG A 298 -3.10 12.35 4.32
C ARG A 298 -2.21 12.91 5.42
N VAL A 299 -1.05 12.30 5.62
CA VAL A 299 -0.03 12.87 6.49
C VAL A 299 0.51 14.16 5.85
N TYR A 300 0.27 15.28 6.51
CA TYR A 300 0.75 16.59 6.09
C TYR A 300 2.13 16.89 6.66
N LYS A 301 2.31 16.63 7.98
CA LYS A 301 3.61 16.70 8.65
C LYS A 301 3.83 15.46 9.52
N LYS A 302 5.00 14.87 9.37
CA LYS A 302 5.44 13.72 10.15
C LYS A 302 5.89 14.12 11.54
N PHE A 303 5.93 13.15 12.43
CA PHE A 303 6.51 13.30 13.76
C PHE A 303 8.03 13.58 13.68
N GLY A 304 8.53 14.40 14.61
CA GLY A 304 9.96 14.64 14.80
C GLY A 304 10.48 15.89 14.11
N THR A 305 11.78 15.92 13.92
CA THR A 305 12.50 17.07 13.37
C THR A 305 12.64 16.95 11.85
N SER A 306 12.30 18.00 11.12
CA SER A 306 12.45 18.07 9.68
C SER A 306 12.97 19.44 9.23
N LYS A 307 13.72 19.45 8.13
CA LYS A 307 14.08 20.71 7.45
C LYS A 307 12.87 21.27 6.73
N HIS A 308 12.72 22.59 6.78
CA HIS A 308 11.64 23.24 6.04
C HIS A 308 11.86 23.05 4.52
N PRO A 309 10.85 22.60 3.75
CA PRO A 309 11.03 22.24 2.34
C PRO A 309 11.63 23.37 1.46
N THR A 310 11.28 24.60 1.77
CA THR A 310 11.63 25.80 0.97
C THR A 310 12.77 26.62 1.56
N LEU A 311 12.98 26.53 2.85
CA LEU A 311 14.01 27.25 3.61
C LEU A 311 14.90 26.26 4.36
N PRO A 312 15.90 25.64 3.68
CA PRO A 312 16.69 24.53 4.22
C PRO A 312 17.45 24.85 5.52
N ASN A 313 17.70 26.15 5.78
CA ASN A 313 18.35 26.65 6.98
C ASN A 313 17.41 26.65 8.21
N ILE A 314 16.10 26.45 8.00
CA ILE A 314 15.11 26.40 9.08
C ILE A 314 14.74 24.95 9.35
N THR A 315 14.91 24.55 10.59
CA THR A 315 14.49 23.26 11.11
C THR A 315 13.24 23.44 11.95
N THR A 316 12.24 22.61 11.71
CA THR A 316 10.97 22.59 12.48
C THR A 316 10.83 21.27 13.21
N TYR A 317 10.21 21.29 14.38
CA TYR A 317 9.87 20.11 15.16
C TYR A 317 8.36 19.95 15.23
N ASN A 318 7.88 18.73 15.00
CA ASN A 318 6.47 18.36 15.15
C ASN A 318 6.34 17.26 16.21
N SER A 319 5.60 17.53 17.26
CA SER A 319 5.43 16.66 18.44
C SER A 319 4.44 15.50 18.21
N GLY A 320 3.75 15.47 17.07
CA GLY A 320 2.80 14.46 16.66
C GLY A 320 2.77 14.33 15.14
N VAL A 321 1.72 13.75 14.60
CA VAL A 321 1.44 13.73 13.16
C VAL A 321 0.33 14.73 12.84
N GLU A 322 0.53 15.56 11.83
CA GLU A 322 -0.49 16.44 11.28
C GLU A 322 -1.15 15.75 10.08
N ILE A 323 -2.47 15.60 10.15
CA ILE A 323 -3.28 14.92 9.14
C ILE A 323 -4.18 15.94 8.47
N GLU A 324 -3.96 16.20 7.20
CA GLU A 324 -4.81 17.06 6.38
C GLU A 324 -6.01 16.27 5.86
N THR A 325 -7.18 16.90 5.94
CA THR A 325 -8.45 16.29 5.51
C THR A 325 -9.36 17.34 4.89
N ALA A 326 -10.51 16.93 4.36
CA ALA A 326 -11.48 17.84 3.76
C ALA A 326 -12.15 18.71 4.84
N PRO A 327 -12.57 19.95 4.48
CA PRO A 327 -13.37 20.79 5.37
C PRO A 327 -14.63 20.05 5.86
N GLY A 328 -14.97 20.22 7.15
CA GLY A 328 -16.10 19.54 7.77
C GLY A 328 -15.85 18.10 8.19
N SER A 329 -14.65 17.57 8.00
CA SER A 329 -14.29 16.23 8.46
C SER A 329 -14.33 16.11 9.97
N VAL A 330 -14.67 14.91 10.45
CA VAL A 330 -14.82 14.58 11.86
C VAL A 330 -13.63 13.75 12.33
N ALA A 331 -13.03 14.15 13.46
CA ALA A 331 -12.05 13.34 14.15
C ALA A 331 -12.75 12.18 14.86
N ARG A 332 -12.12 11.01 14.84
CA ARG A 332 -12.64 9.78 15.46
C ARG A 332 -11.58 9.12 16.35
N ALA A 333 -12.03 8.42 17.39
CA ALA A 333 -11.13 7.71 18.29
C ALA A 333 -10.38 6.60 17.55
N ALA A 334 -9.05 6.65 17.55
CA ALA A 334 -8.21 5.60 16.95
C ALA A 334 -8.29 4.27 17.73
N PHE A 335 -8.61 4.34 19.02
CA PHE A 335 -8.78 3.19 19.89
C PHE A 335 -9.79 3.48 21.00
N LYS A 336 -10.42 2.45 21.56
CA LYS A 336 -11.34 2.55 22.69
C LYS A 336 -10.65 3.08 23.94
N GLY A 337 -11.33 3.87 24.76
CA GLY A 337 -10.77 4.43 25.97
C GLY A 337 -11.73 5.35 26.72
N THR A 338 -11.21 6.12 27.65
CA THR A 338 -11.98 7.10 28.44
C THR A 338 -11.45 8.50 28.15
N VAL A 339 -12.35 9.43 27.88
CA VAL A 339 -12.00 10.85 27.71
C VAL A 339 -11.50 11.39 29.03
N GLN A 340 -10.20 11.55 29.16
CA GLN A 340 -9.58 12.03 30.38
C GLN A 340 -9.69 13.54 30.54
N GLN A 341 -9.61 14.27 29.43
CA GLN A 341 -9.67 15.73 29.45
C GLN A 341 -10.17 16.30 28.13
N VAL A 342 -10.86 17.41 28.23
CA VAL A 342 -11.26 18.27 27.11
C VAL A 342 -10.89 19.70 27.46
N GLN A 343 -10.05 20.32 26.65
CA GLN A 343 -9.51 21.66 26.91
C GLN A 343 -9.52 22.51 25.65
N LEU A 344 -9.96 23.75 25.78
CA LEU A 344 -9.76 24.77 24.74
C LEU A 344 -8.35 25.38 24.91
N ILE A 345 -7.49 25.18 23.92
CA ILE A 345 -6.14 25.75 23.92
C ILE A 345 -6.10 26.91 22.93
N ARG A 346 -5.72 28.10 23.40
CA ARG A 346 -5.59 29.27 22.54
C ARG A 346 -4.66 29.01 21.37
N GLY A 347 -5.12 29.15 20.14
CA GLY A 347 -4.37 28.87 18.92
C GLY A 347 -4.32 27.39 18.52
N GLY A 348 -4.80 26.46 19.37
CA GLY A 348 -4.82 25.03 19.10
C GLY A 348 -6.22 24.40 18.99
N GLY A 349 -7.30 25.20 19.14
CA GLY A 349 -8.66 24.70 19.17
C GLY A 349 -8.96 23.83 20.40
N TYR A 350 -10.07 23.11 20.38
CA TYR A 350 -10.33 22.10 21.40
C TYR A 350 -9.37 20.92 21.23
N THR A 351 -8.87 20.45 22.37
CA THR A 351 -7.97 19.30 22.47
C THR A 351 -8.62 18.26 23.37
N ILE A 352 -8.72 17.03 22.89
CA ILE A 352 -9.26 15.89 23.63
C ILE A 352 -8.10 14.95 23.95
N LEU A 353 -8.00 14.54 25.22
CA LEU A 353 -7.11 13.50 25.70
C LEU A 353 -7.94 12.25 26.00
N ILE A 354 -7.62 11.13 25.36
CA ILE A 354 -8.26 9.83 25.61
C ILE A 354 -7.23 8.92 26.26
N ARG A 355 -7.61 8.33 27.39
CA ARG A 355 -6.75 7.43 28.17
C ARG A 355 -7.04 5.97 27.81
N HIS A 356 -5.95 5.20 27.63
CA HIS A 356 -5.94 3.77 27.33
C HIS A 356 -5.00 3.03 28.30
N GLY A 357 -5.31 3.09 29.60
CA GLY A 357 -4.44 2.62 30.66
C GLY A 357 -3.32 3.61 30.98
N ASN A 358 -2.07 3.31 30.64
CA ASN A 358 -0.94 4.25 30.70
C ASN A 358 -0.57 4.84 29.33
N TYR A 359 -1.36 4.58 28.29
CA TYR A 359 -1.24 5.29 27.02
C TYR A 359 -2.27 6.40 26.94
N LEU A 360 -1.92 7.45 26.21
CA LEU A 360 -2.83 8.55 25.87
C LEU A 360 -2.77 8.83 24.38
N THR A 361 -3.93 9.07 23.78
CA THR A 361 -4.04 9.68 22.47
C THR A 361 -4.58 11.10 22.60
N VAL A 362 -4.00 12.02 21.84
CA VAL A 362 -4.35 13.45 21.88
C VAL A 362 -4.82 13.88 20.51
N TYR A 363 -5.97 14.51 20.46
CA TYR A 363 -6.62 15.02 19.26
C TYR A 363 -6.76 16.54 19.38
N GLN A 364 -6.05 17.29 18.55
CA GLN A 364 -6.03 18.76 18.57
C GLN A 364 -6.69 19.36 17.35
N ASN A 365 -7.04 20.64 17.49
CA ASN A 365 -7.69 21.46 16.46
C ASN A 365 -9.11 21.01 16.17
N LEU A 366 -9.88 20.74 17.23
CA LEU A 366 -11.28 20.35 17.15
C LEU A 366 -12.22 21.52 17.45
N LYS A 367 -13.42 21.43 16.90
CA LYS A 367 -14.61 22.26 17.21
C LYS A 367 -15.85 21.35 17.27
N ASN A 368 -16.99 21.86 17.70
CA ASN A 368 -18.26 21.13 17.72
C ASN A 368 -18.11 19.72 18.32
N LEU A 369 -17.60 19.67 19.55
CA LEU A 369 -17.29 18.42 20.24
C LEU A 369 -18.53 17.54 20.43
N LYS A 370 -18.36 16.22 20.29
CA LYS A 370 -19.41 15.20 20.49
C LYS A 370 -19.21 14.38 21.75
N VAL A 371 -18.16 14.64 22.50
CA VAL A 371 -17.79 13.94 23.73
C VAL A 371 -17.41 14.93 24.82
N LYS A 372 -17.53 14.50 26.06
CA LYS A 372 -17.16 15.25 27.27
C LYS A 372 -16.24 14.43 28.16
N VAL A 373 -15.66 15.06 29.17
CA VAL A 373 -14.79 14.41 30.16
C VAL A 373 -15.55 13.25 30.83
N ASN A 374 -14.81 12.15 31.03
CA ASN A 374 -15.27 10.85 31.57
C ASN A 374 -16.15 10.01 30.63
N ASP A 375 -16.45 10.47 29.41
CA ASP A 375 -17.14 9.59 28.44
C ASP A 375 -16.25 8.42 28.07
N GLN A 376 -16.86 7.23 28.00
CA GLN A 376 -16.23 6.06 27.41
C GLN A 376 -16.44 6.10 25.91
N VAL A 377 -15.36 5.98 25.14
CA VAL A 377 -15.39 6.00 23.68
C VAL A 377 -14.96 4.65 23.10
N SER A 378 -15.67 4.22 22.06
CA SER A 378 -15.29 3.07 21.25
C SER A 378 -14.36 3.47 20.11
N THR A 379 -13.65 2.50 19.54
CA THR A 379 -12.85 2.71 18.31
C THR A 379 -13.75 3.25 17.19
N LYS A 380 -13.29 4.23 16.44
CA LYS A 380 -14.00 4.96 15.36
C LYS A 380 -15.14 5.86 15.84
N GLN A 381 -15.37 5.99 17.13
CA GLN A 381 -16.39 6.94 17.62
C GLN A 381 -16.02 8.38 17.29
N ALA A 382 -16.99 9.15 16.82
CA ALA A 382 -16.82 10.56 16.49
C ALA A 382 -16.54 11.40 17.74
N LEU A 383 -15.49 12.22 17.69
CA LEU A 383 -15.04 13.05 18.81
C LEU A 383 -15.46 14.53 18.65
N GLY A 384 -15.41 15.04 17.43
CA GLY A 384 -15.71 16.41 17.09
C GLY A 384 -15.30 16.73 15.66
N GLU A 385 -15.71 17.88 15.16
CA GLU A 385 -15.33 18.38 13.84
C GLU A 385 -13.91 18.96 13.88
N ILE A 386 -13.12 18.73 12.84
CA ILE A 386 -11.79 19.30 12.74
C ILE A 386 -11.91 20.75 12.30
N ALA A 387 -11.28 21.67 13.05
CA ALA A 387 -11.32 23.08 12.75
C ALA A 387 -10.43 23.42 11.56
N GLU A 388 -10.87 24.38 10.76
CA GLU A 388 -10.04 24.96 9.72
C GLU A 388 -9.00 25.90 10.35
N ASN A 389 -7.75 25.77 9.97
CA ASN A 389 -6.67 26.63 10.41
C ASN A 389 -6.80 27.99 9.69
N SER A 390 -7.08 29.03 10.44
CA SER A 390 -7.31 30.38 9.90
C SER A 390 -6.11 30.98 9.16
N PHE A 391 -4.91 30.43 9.38
CA PHE A 391 -3.69 30.94 8.78
C PHE A 391 -3.42 30.38 7.38
N ASN A 392 -3.66 29.09 7.14
CA ASN A 392 -3.41 28.45 5.86
C ASN A 392 -4.65 27.86 5.19
N GLY A 393 -5.82 28.07 5.79
CA GLY A 393 -7.11 27.59 5.26
C GLY A 393 -7.23 26.05 5.22
N LYS A 394 -6.32 25.33 5.86
CA LYS A 394 -6.31 23.87 5.85
C LYS A 394 -7.07 23.30 7.03
N THR A 395 -7.75 22.18 6.79
CA THR A 395 -8.38 21.39 7.85
C THR A 395 -7.39 20.30 8.26
N ILE A 396 -6.74 20.50 9.41
CA ILE A 396 -5.65 19.65 9.87
C ILE A 396 -5.93 19.17 11.30
N LEU A 397 -5.99 17.85 11.49
CA LEU A 397 -5.96 17.22 12.79
C LEU A 397 -4.50 17.00 13.22
N LYS A 398 -4.10 17.47 14.40
CA LYS A 398 -2.84 17.08 15.01
C LYS A 398 -3.12 15.92 15.98
N PHE A 399 -2.48 14.78 15.73
CA PHE A 399 -2.66 13.56 16.47
C PHE A 399 -1.34 13.17 17.15
N LEU A 400 -1.39 12.88 18.46
CA LEU A 400 -0.24 12.52 19.26
C LEU A 400 -0.54 11.24 20.04
N VAL A 401 0.52 10.47 20.31
CA VAL A 401 0.48 9.26 21.15
C VAL A 401 1.51 9.41 22.25
N TYR A 402 1.12 9.09 23.49
CA TYR A 402 2.00 9.10 24.66
C TYR A 402 1.93 7.75 25.37
N LYS A 403 3.05 7.37 25.99
CA LYS A 403 3.08 6.36 27.03
C LYS A 403 3.53 7.05 28.32
N ASP A 404 2.63 7.09 29.31
CA ASP A 404 2.81 7.92 30.48
C ASP A 404 3.07 9.38 30.09
N SER A 405 4.24 9.95 30.37
CA SER A 405 4.65 11.30 29.95
C SER A 405 5.58 11.32 28.73
N GLU A 406 5.90 10.16 28.14
CA GLU A 406 6.80 10.03 26.99
C GLU A 406 5.99 10.15 25.67
N ARG A 407 6.48 10.98 24.76
CA ARG A 407 5.91 11.11 23.40
C ARG A 407 6.39 9.98 22.50
N LEU A 408 5.46 9.35 21.81
CA LEU A 408 5.72 8.27 20.86
C LEU A 408 5.44 8.75 19.44
N ASN A 409 6.10 8.15 18.45
CA ASN A 409 5.80 8.41 17.06
C ASN A 409 4.44 7.81 16.68
N PRO A 410 3.41 8.59 16.31
CA PRO A 410 2.09 8.06 15.96
C PRO A 410 2.08 7.17 14.71
N GLU A 411 3.01 7.36 13.77
CA GLU A 411 3.13 6.55 12.55
C GLU A 411 3.38 5.07 12.87
N ASP A 412 4.02 4.77 14.00
CA ASP A 412 4.28 3.40 14.44
C ASP A 412 3.02 2.66 14.93
N TRP A 413 1.94 3.38 15.20
CA TRP A 413 0.71 2.86 15.83
C TRP A 413 -0.44 2.69 14.85
N ILE A 414 -0.53 3.56 13.86
CA ILE A 414 -1.61 3.61 12.88
C ILE A 414 -1.27 2.77 11.65
N TYR A 415 -2.24 1.99 11.19
CA TYR A 415 -2.07 1.13 10.02
C TYR A 415 -1.79 1.95 8.74
N ASN A 416 -0.66 1.66 8.07
CA ASN A 416 -0.24 2.31 6.82
C ASN A 416 -0.29 3.85 6.85
N MET A 417 0.17 4.46 7.94
CA MET A 417 0.28 5.91 8.04
C MET A 417 1.55 6.47 7.39
#